data_6d166d08fc8d0b2477a321ab9ab18770
#
_entry.id   6d166d08fc8d0b2477a321ab9ab18770
#
_cell.length_a   1.000
_cell.length_b   1.000
_cell.length_c   1.000
_cell.angle_alpha   90.00
_cell.angle_beta   90.00
_cell.angle_gamma   90.00
#
_symmetry.space_group_name_H-M   'P 1'
#
loop_
_entity.id
_entity.type
_entity.pdbx_description
1 polymer ?
#
loop_
_entity_poly.entity_id
_entity_poly.type
_entity_poly.pdbx_seq_one_letter_code
_entity_poly.pdbx_strand_id
1 'polypeptide(L)'
;GRYGGTFAHKDIAFEFGTWLSPEFKLYLIKEYQRLKEAESHPLLSEWNVKRILSKVNYSIHTDAIKDFIIPKVEDFNQKLVYADEADLLNLALWGCTARQWREANPQYADKNINIRDVASINELVVLSNMESFNAELIKHKVDKSKRFTHLRQMAKEQLAHLNTIDTEKKFRILTDNDKQLE
;
A
#
# COMPACT_ATOMS: atom_id res chain seq x y z
N GLY A 1 3.78 51.63 1.94
CA GLY A 1 5.21 51.73 1.78
C GLY A 1 5.76 50.68 0.81
N ARG A 2 6.83 51.00 0.12
CA ARG A 2 7.40 50.21 -0.98
C ARG A 2 7.86 48.77 -0.58
N TYR A 3 7.93 48.46 0.73
CA TYR A 3 8.39 47.20 1.30
C TYR A 3 7.59 46.74 2.51
N GLY A 4 6.38 47.29 2.74
CA GLY A 4 5.52 46.91 3.86
C GLY A 4 4.52 45.83 3.47
N GLY A 5 4.44 44.76 4.25
CA GLY A 5 3.40 43.71 4.17
C GLY A 5 2.57 43.74 5.45
N THR A 6 1.31 43.32 5.35
CA THR A 6 0.46 43.08 6.51
C THR A 6 0.59 41.63 6.92
N PHE A 7 0.96 41.37 8.18
CA PHE A 7 1.03 40.04 8.74
C PHE A 7 -0.22 39.82 9.60
N ALA A 8 -0.88 38.68 9.40
CA ALA A 8 -2.05 38.30 10.17
C ALA A 8 -1.93 36.84 10.58
N HIS A 9 -2.62 36.45 11.66
CA HIS A 9 -2.79 35.03 12.00
C HIS A 9 -3.45 34.31 10.82
N LYS A 10 -3.06 33.04 10.60
CA LYS A 10 -3.53 32.25 9.46
C LYS A 10 -5.05 32.26 9.31
N ASP A 11 -5.79 32.14 10.42
CA ASP A 11 -7.25 32.08 10.41
C ASP A 11 -7.87 33.43 9.96
N ILE A 12 -7.29 34.56 10.39
CA ILE A 12 -7.69 35.91 9.94
C ILE A 12 -7.36 36.09 8.46
N ALA A 13 -6.23 35.59 8.00
CA ALA A 13 -5.84 35.65 6.59
C ALA A 13 -6.80 34.83 5.72
N PHE A 14 -7.23 33.65 6.18
CA PHE A 14 -8.23 32.82 5.49
C PHE A 14 -9.60 33.53 5.45
N GLU A 15 -10.07 34.08 6.57
CA GLU A 15 -11.34 34.81 6.61
C GLU A 15 -11.33 36.01 5.68
N PHE A 16 -10.24 36.79 5.69
CA PHE A 16 -10.06 37.91 4.76
C PHE A 16 -10.05 37.46 3.30
N GLY A 17 -9.38 36.34 2.99
CA GLY A 17 -9.38 35.76 1.65
C GLY A 17 -10.77 35.34 1.17
N THR A 18 -11.59 34.77 2.05
CA THR A 18 -12.99 34.40 1.73
C THR A 18 -13.88 35.60 1.48
N TRP A 19 -13.61 36.72 2.18
CA TRP A 19 -14.33 37.97 1.97
C TRP A 19 -13.91 38.66 0.65
N LEU A 20 -12.62 38.56 0.29
CA LEU A 20 -12.07 39.23 -0.92
C LEU A 20 -12.43 38.48 -2.20
N SER A 21 -12.50 37.13 -2.18
CA SER A 21 -12.77 36.31 -3.37
C SER A 21 -13.85 35.28 -3.10
N PRO A 22 -15.04 35.41 -3.70
CA PRO A 22 -16.09 34.41 -3.65
C PRO A 22 -15.64 33.05 -4.22
N GLU A 23 -14.75 33.06 -5.23
CA GLU A 23 -14.19 31.83 -5.81
C GLU A 23 -13.32 31.10 -4.80
N PHE A 24 -12.50 31.83 -4.03
CA PHE A 24 -11.69 31.25 -2.95
C PHE A 24 -12.56 30.65 -1.86
N LYS A 25 -13.66 31.32 -1.50
CA LYS A 25 -14.65 30.77 -0.55
C LYS A 25 -15.26 29.47 -1.04
N LEU A 26 -15.68 29.42 -2.32
CA LEU A 26 -16.22 28.21 -2.93
C LEU A 26 -15.18 27.08 -2.99
N TYR A 27 -13.93 27.41 -3.28
CA TYR A 27 -12.84 26.45 -3.25
C TYR A 27 -12.66 25.84 -1.86
N LEU A 28 -12.62 26.65 -0.80
CA LEU A 28 -12.51 26.19 0.58
C LEU A 28 -13.68 25.30 0.98
N ILE A 29 -14.91 25.66 0.63
CA ILE A 29 -16.10 24.85 0.91
C ILE A 29 -16.01 23.50 0.21
N LYS A 30 -15.63 23.45 -1.07
CA LYS A 30 -15.47 22.21 -1.82
C LYS A 30 -14.37 21.34 -1.24
N GLU A 31 -13.24 21.94 -0.85
CA GLU A 31 -12.13 21.20 -0.26
C GLU A 31 -12.48 20.66 1.13
N TYR A 32 -13.20 21.44 1.93
CA TYR A 32 -13.73 20.97 3.20
C TYR A 32 -14.71 19.79 3.03
N GLN A 33 -15.65 19.91 2.07
CA GLN A 33 -16.57 18.82 1.76
C GLN A 33 -15.83 17.55 1.31
N ARG A 34 -14.82 17.71 0.44
CA ARG A 34 -13.98 16.59 -0.02
C ARG A 34 -13.25 15.92 1.13
N LEU A 35 -12.69 16.70 2.06
CA LEU A 35 -12.02 16.17 3.25
C LEU A 35 -13.00 15.48 4.20
N LYS A 36 -14.16 16.11 4.45
CA LYS A 36 -15.23 15.50 5.27
C LYS A 36 -15.75 14.20 4.67
N GLU A 37 -15.95 14.13 3.37
CA GLU A 37 -16.31 12.89 2.67
C GLU A 37 -15.23 11.83 2.81
N ALA A 38 -13.95 12.20 2.67
CA ALA A 38 -12.81 11.29 2.87
C ALA A 38 -12.72 10.79 4.32
N GLU A 39 -12.97 11.64 5.31
CA GLU A 39 -13.01 11.27 6.73
C GLU A 39 -14.21 10.38 7.07
N SER A 40 -15.37 10.63 6.44
CA SER A 40 -16.59 9.86 6.68
C SER A 40 -16.60 8.48 6.02
N HIS A 41 -15.61 8.17 5.16
CA HIS A 41 -15.44 6.88 4.52
C HIS A 41 -14.19 6.14 5.03
N PRO A 42 -14.30 5.37 6.13
CA PRO A 42 -13.20 4.53 6.63
C PRO A 42 -12.61 3.61 5.57
N LEU A 43 -13.44 3.17 4.61
CA LEU A 43 -13.03 2.35 3.47
C LEU A 43 -12.04 3.06 2.53
N LEU A 44 -12.13 4.40 2.36
CA LEU A 44 -11.16 5.15 1.54
C LEU A 44 -9.80 5.26 2.23
N SER A 45 -9.76 5.40 3.54
CA SER A 45 -8.53 5.41 4.34
C SER A 45 -7.86 4.04 4.31
N GLU A 46 -8.61 2.96 4.50
CA GLU A 46 -8.12 1.58 4.40
C GLU A 46 -7.62 1.26 2.98
N TRP A 47 -8.36 1.65 1.95
CA TRP A 47 -7.96 1.49 0.56
C TRP A 47 -6.67 2.25 0.22
N ASN A 48 -6.51 3.48 0.73
CA ASN A 48 -5.29 4.27 0.54
C ASN A 48 -4.08 3.61 1.22
N VAL A 49 -4.23 3.10 2.45
CA VAL A 49 -3.17 2.37 3.15
C VAL A 49 -2.79 1.11 2.39
N LYS A 50 -3.75 0.30 1.96
CA LYS A 50 -3.52 -0.89 1.13
C LYS A 50 -2.77 -0.55 -0.14
N ARG A 51 -3.15 0.53 -0.83
CA ARG A 51 -2.50 0.98 -2.06
C ARG A 51 -1.06 1.42 -1.84
N ILE A 52 -0.78 2.16 -0.75
CA ILE A 52 0.57 2.60 -0.42
C ILE A 52 1.46 1.40 -0.11
N LEU A 53 1.02 0.50 0.76
CA LEU A 53 1.75 -0.72 1.13
C LEU A 53 2.07 -1.58 -0.10
N SER A 54 1.11 -1.75 -1.00
CA SER A 54 1.30 -2.54 -2.22
C SER A 54 2.26 -1.89 -3.23
N LYS A 55 2.45 -0.57 -3.21
CA LYS A 55 3.20 0.14 -4.24
C LYS A 55 4.67 0.40 -3.87
N VAL A 56 4.96 0.76 -2.62
CA VAL A 56 6.30 1.20 -2.23
C VAL A 56 7.30 0.06 -2.26
N ASN A 57 6.99 -1.07 -1.62
CA ASN A 57 7.94 -2.19 -1.55
C ASN A 57 7.97 -3.06 -2.80
N TYR A 58 6.89 -3.03 -3.59
CA TYR A 58 6.88 -3.66 -4.91
C TYR A 58 8.00 -3.10 -5.82
N SER A 59 8.26 -1.79 -5.80
CA SER A 59 9.33 -1.20 -6.60
C SER A 59 10.71 -1.69 -6.15
N ILE A 60 10.97 -1.77 -4.83
CA ILE A 60 12.23 -2.28 -4.28
C ILE A 60 12.49 -3.72 -4.74
N HIS A 61 11.47 -4.55 -4.71
CA HIS A 61 11.56 -5.95 -5.14
C HIS A 61 11.80 -6.08 -6.64
N THR A 62 11.07 -5.32 -7.47
CA THR A 62 11.22 -5.35 -8.92
C THR A 62 12.56 -4.80 -9.38
N ASP A 63 13.10 -3.78 -8.70
CA ASP A 63 14.43 -3.24 -8.98
C ASP A 63 15.52 -4.28 -8.66
N ALA A 64 15.41 -5.01 -7.55
CA ALA A 64 16.33 -6.10 -7.24
C ALA A 64 16.29 -7.23 -8.28
N ILE A 65 15.10 -7.60 -8.77
CA ILE A 65 14.96 -8.58 -9.87
C ILE A 65 15.64 -8.05 -11.13
N LYS A 66 15.38 -6.80 -11.49
CA LYS A 66 15.94 -6.14 -12.68
C LYS A 66 17.46 -6.12 -12.64
N ASP A 67 18.05 -5.78 -11.51
CA ASP A 67 19.49 -5.56 -11.40
C ASP A 67 20.28 -6.86 -11.19
N PHE A 68 19.72 -7.87 -10.56
CA PHE A 68 20.47 -9.05 -10.12
C PHE A 68 20.02 -10.37 -10.76
N ILE A 69 18.80 -10.47 -11.29
CA ILE A 69 18.29 -11.69 -11.95
C ILE A 69 18.21 -11.49 -13.45
N ILE A 70 17.57 -10.44 -13.94
CA ILE A 70 17.33 -10.18 -15.36
C ILE A 70 18.61 -10.18 -16.22
N PRO A 71 19.77 -9.62 -15.78
CA PRO A 71 20.98 -9.62 -16.62
C PRO A 71 21.51 -11.02 -16.97
N LYS A 72 21.00 -12.05 -16.31
CA LYS A 72 21.38 -13.46 -16.54
C LYS A 72 20.36 -14.24 -17.37
N VAL A 73 19.29 -13.57 -17.81
CA VAL A 73 18.15 -14.19 -18.49
C VAL A 73 18.04 -13.62 -19.90
N GLU A 74 17.78 -14.49 -20.87
CA GLU A 74 17.51 -14.08 -22.25
C GLU A 74 16.26 -13.20 -22.34
N ASP A 75 16.27 -12.20 -23.22
CA ASP A 75 15.22 -11.17 -23.33
C ASP A 75 13.80 -11.73 -23.44
N PHE A 76 13.63 -12.84 -24.12
CA PHE A 76 12.35 -13.52 -24.31
C PHE A 76 11.70 -13.97 -22.98
N ASN A 77 12.50 -14.29 -21.97
CA ASN A 77 12.03 -14.86 -20.70
C ASN A 77 11.89 -13.84 -19.57
N GLN A 78 12.28 -12.58 -19.77
CA GLN A 78 12.30 -11.58 -18.69
C GLN A 78 10.94 -11.36 -18.03
N LYS A 79 9.85 -11.30 -18.80
CA LYS A 79 8.49 -11.15 -18.27
C LYS A 79 8.06 -12.33 -17.38
N LEU A 80 8.49 -13.53 -17.73
CA LEU A 80 8.21 -14.73 -16.96
C LEU A 80 8.94 -14.71 -15.62
N VAL A 81 10.15 -14.15 -15.54
CA VAL A 81 10.91 -14.01 -14.31
C VAL A 81 10.19 -13.14 -13.30
N TYR A 82 9.63 -11.99 -13.71
CA TYR A 82 8.84 -11.14 -12.80
C TYR A 82 7.60 -11.86 -12.29
N ALA A 83 6.90 -12.60 -13.14
CA ALA A 83 5.73 -13.38 -12.73
C ALA A 83 6.12 -14.50 -11.76
N ASP A 84 7.22 -15.21 -12.03
CA ASP A 84 7.76 -16.27 -11.19
C ASP A 84 8.20 -15.80 -9.81
N GLU A 85 8.80 -14.61 -9.73
CA GLU A 85 9.23 -14.01 -8.47
C GLU A 85 8.02 -13.47 -7.67
N ALA A 86 7.00 -12.93 -8.35
CA ALA A 86 5.75 -12.55 -7.72
C ALA A 86 4.99 -13.78 -7.19
N ASP A 87 4.96 -14.88 -7.94
CA ASP A 87 4.33 -16.13 -7.52
C ASP A 87 5.08 -16.82 -6.38
N LEU A 88 6.41 -16.64 -6.26
CA LEU A 88 7.17 -17.09 -5.10
C LEU A 88 6.63 -16.47 -3.80
N LEU A 89 6.37 -15.16 -3.81
CA LEU A 89 5.80 -14.43 -2.67
C LEU A 89 4.36 -14.87 -2.39
N ASN A 90 3.55 -15.01 -3.43
CA ASN A 90 2.16 -15.45 -3.31
C ASN A 90 2.07 -16.87 -2.71
N LEU A 91 2.90 -17.80 -3.19
CA LEU A 91 2.98 -19.15 -2.66
C LEU A 91 3.46 -19.17 -1.21
N ALA A 92 4.44 -18.34 -0.86
CA ALA A 92 4.96 -18.26 0.51
C ALA A 92 3.92 -17.71 1.50
N LEU A 93 3.12 -16.73 1.09
CA LEU A 93 2.13 -16.08 1.94
C LEU A 93 0.78 -16.82 1.94
N TRP A 94 0.20 -17.04 0.76
CA TRP A 94 -1.16 -17.57 0.60
C TRP A 94 -1.23 -19.04 0.18
N GLY A 95 -0.11 -19.64 -0.19
CA GLY A 95 -0.05 -21.04 -0.61
C GLY A 95 -0.56 -21.30 -2.04
N CYS A 96 -0.80 -20.26 -2.85
CA CYS A 96 -1.24 -20.37 -4.22
C CYS A 96 -0.59 -19.31 -5.12
N THR A 97 -0.48 -19.59 -6.42
CA THR A 97 -0.04 -18.61 -7.42
C THR A 97 -1.19 -17.65 -7.77
N ALA A 98 -0.86 -16.52 -8.40
CA ALA A 98 -1.87 -15.59 -8.90
C ALA A 98 -2.84 -16.24 -9.90
N ARG A 99 -2.37 -17.20 -10.69
CA ARG A 99 -3.18 -17.97 -11.63
C ARG A 99 -4.12 -18.92 -10.90
N GLN A 100 -3.62 -19.73 -9.96
CA GLN A 100 -4.44 -20.64 -9.15
C GLN A 100 -5.52 -19.92 -8.38
N TRP A 101 -5.20 -18.75 -7.82
CA TRP A 101 -6.19 -17.95 -7.11
C TRP A 101 -7.32 -17.46 -8.04
N ARG A 102 -6.99 -16.98 -9.24
CA ARG A 102 -7.98 -16.54 -10.23
C ARG A 102 -8.88 -17.67 -10.71
N GLU A 103 -8.30 -18.86 -10.95
CA GLU A 103 -9.06 -20.05 -11.33
C GLU A 103 -10.04 -20.49 -10.22
N ALA A 104 -9.64 -20.35 -8.95
CA ALA A 104 -10.49 -20.64 -7.79
C ALA A 104 -11.53 -19.55 -7.49
N ASN A 105 -11.37 -18.34 -8.04
CA ASN A 105 -12.21 -17.17 -7.75
C ASN A 105 -12.67 -16.45 -9.04
N PRO A 106 -13.44 -17.11 -9.93
CA PRO A 106 -13.82 -16.57 -11.23
C PRO A 106 -14.61 -15.25 -11.13
N GLN A 107 -15.44 -15.09 -10.08
CA GLN A 107 -16.23 -13.87 -9.85
C GLN A 107 -15.36 -12.60 -9.63
N TYR A 108 -14.13 -12.75 -9.21
CA TYR A 108 -13.14 -11.66 -9.07
C TYR A 108 -12.30 -11.49 -10.34
N ALA A 109 -11.99 -12.60 -11.02
CA ALA A 109 -11.23 -12.59 -12.27
C ALA A 109 -11.94 -11.77 -13.36
N ASP A 110 -13.27 -11.91 -13.51
CA ASP A 110 -14.09 -11.15 -14.45
C ASP A 110 -14.07 -9.64 -14.20
N LYS A 111 -13.83 -9.22 -12.96
CA LYS A 111 -13.71 -7.81 -12.55
C LYS A 111 -12.26 -7.32 -12.55
N ASN A 112 -11.32 -8.13 -13.03
CA ASN A 112 -9.88 -7.85 -13.02
C ASN A 112 -9.32 -7.55 -11.60
N ILE A 113 -9.94 -8.14 -10.58
CA ILE A 113 -9.50 -8.07 -9.18
C ILE A 113 -8.49 -9.19 -8.93
N ASN A 114 -7.41 -8.90 -8.23
CA ASN A 114 -6.36 -9.87 -7.88
C ASN A 114 -6.35 -10.16 -6.36
N ILE A 115 -5.56 -11.15 -5.95
CA ILE A 115 -5.45 -11.59 -4.56
C ILE A 115 -5.06 -10.45 -3.61
N ARG A 116 -4.21 -9.51 -4.04
CA ARG A 116 -3.76 -8.37 -3.23
C ARG A 116 -4.88 -7.36 -2.98
N ASP A 117 -5.82 -7.23 -3.90
CA ASP A 117 -6.95 -6.29 -3.78
C ASP A 117 -7.95 -6.73 -2.70
N VAL A 118 -8.03 -8.04 -2.43
CA VAL A 118 -8.91 -8.61 -1.40
C VAL A 118 -8.18 -8.98 -0.10
N ALA A 119 -6.86 -8.86 -0.09
CA ALA A 119 -6.04 -9.15 1.08
C ALA A 119 -6.35 -8.21 2.25
N SER A 120 -6.21 -8.72 3.48
CA SER A 120 -6.27 -7.91 4.70
C SER A 120 -5.06 -6.99 4.84
N ILE A 121 -5.18 -5.96 5.69
CA ILE A 121 -4.04 -5.08 6.00
C ILE A 121 -2.85 -5.88 6.56
N ASN A 122 -3.10 -6.83 7.46
CA ASN A 122 -2.06 -7.67 8.03
C ASN A 122 -1.30 -8.45 6.96
N GLU A 123 -2.02 -9.05 6.00
CA GLU A 123 -1.39 -9.77 4.88
C GLU A 123 -0.58 -8.83 3.98
N LEU A 124 -1.06 -7.62 3.71
CA LEU A 124 -0.34 -6.65 2.90
C LEU A 124 0.91 -6.11 3.61
N VAL A 125 0.87 -5.93 4.93
CA VAL A 125 2.05 -5.58 5.74
C VAL A 125 3.09 -6.69 5.65
N VAL A 126 2.68 -7.94 5.83
CA VAL A 126 3.59 -9.09 5.71
C VAL A 126 4.17 -9.20 4.29
N LEU A 127 3.32 -9.06 3.26
CA LEU A 127 3.78 -9.06 1.87
C LEU A 127 4.82 -7.98 1.61
N SER A 128 4.60 -6.77 2.09
CA SER A 128 5.51 -5.64 1.99
C SER A 128 6.88 -5.93 2.62
N ASN A 129 6.89 -6.54 3.81
CA ASN A 129 8.11 -6.98 4.48
C ASN A 129 8.82 -8.10 3.70
N MET A 130 8.06 -9.04 3.15
CA MET A 130 8.59 -10.12 2.32
C MET A 130 9.21 -9.59 1.01
N GLU A 131 8.61 -8.60 0.38
CA GLU A 131 9.15 -7.95 -0.84
C GLU A 131 10.52 -7.33 -0.55
N SER A 132 10.65 -6.57 0.54
CA SER A 132 11.92 -5.98 0.94
C SER A 132 12.97 -7.03 1.31
N PHE A 133 12.57 -8.04 2.09
CA PHE A 133 13.48 -9.11 2.50
C PHE A 133 13.94 -9.95 1.30
N ASN A 134 13.03 -10.29 0.37
CA ASN A 134 13.38 -11.03 -0.84
C ASN A 134 14.34 -10.22 -1.73
N ALA A 135 14.18 -8.90 -1.81
CA ALA A 135 15.12 -8.05 -2.53
C ALA A 135 16.55 -8.18 -1.97
N GLU A 136 16.72 -8.20 -0.65
CA GLU A 136 18.04 -8.41 -0.03
C GLU A 136 18.58 -9.83 -0.29
N LEU A 137 17.75 -10.86 -0.18
CA LEU A 137 18.15 -12.22 -0.49
C LEU A 137 18.58 -12.38 -1.96
N ILE A 138 17.93 -11.69 -2.89
CA ILE A 138 18.29 -11.64 -4.32
C ILE A 138 19.67 -11.00 -4.49
N LYS A 139 19.93 -9.84 -3.87
CA LYS A 139 21.23 -9.15 -3.89
C LYS A 139 22.36 -10.05 -3.40
N HIS A 140 22.08 -10.80 -2.33
CA HIS A 140 23.01 -11.78 -1.76
C HIS A 140 23.10 -13.09 -2.55
N LYS A 141 22.42 -13.19 -3.70
CA LYS A 141 22.43 -14.37 -4.59
C LYS A 141 21.98 -15.67 -3.89
N VAL A 142 21.06 -15.55 -2.93
CA VAL A 142 20.49 -16.71 -2.26
C VAL A 142 19.61 -17.49 -3.23
N ASP A 143 19.77 -18.80 -3.26
CA ASP A 143 19.02 -19.69 -4.14
C ASP A 143 17.49 -19.59 -3.93
N LYS A 144 16.71 -19.68 -5.02
CA LYS A 144 15.25 -19.51 -5.02
C LYS A 144 14.54 -20.42 -4.02
N SER A 145 14.97 -21.68 -3.90
CA SER A 145 14.40 -22.65 -2.97
C SER A 145 14.63 -22.22 -1.50
N LYS A 146 15.84 -21.76 -1.17
CA LYS A 146 16.14 -21.23 0.16
C LYS A 146 15.38 -19.95 0.46
N ARG A 147 15.26 -19.04 -0.53
CA ARG A 147 14.46 -17.83 -0.40
C ARG A 147 13.01 -18.16 -0.06
N PHE A 148 12.40 -19.12 -0.79
CA PHE A 148 11.04 -19.59 -0.49
C PHE A 148 10.88 -20.08 0.95
N THR A 149 11.81 -20.87 1.46
CA THR A 149 11.76 -21.39 2.83
C THR A 149 11.79 -20.26 3.86
N HIS A 150 12.71 -19.30 3.70
CA HIS A 150 12.82 -18.14 4.58
C HIS A 150 11.57 -17.25 4.54
N LEU A 151 11.07 -16.97 3.34
CA LEU A 151 9.87 -16.15 3.13
C LEU A 151 8.62 -16.79 3.73
N ARG A 152 8.47 -18.11 3.56
CA ARG A 152 7.33 -18.85 4.13
C ARG A 152 7.37 -18.89 5.67
N GLN A 153 8.55 -19.06 6.24
CA GLN A 153 8.72 -19.00 7.70
C GLN A 153 8.38 -17.61 8.23
N MET A 154 8.95 -16.57 7.63
CA MET A 154 8.68 -15.17 7.97
C MET A 154 7.20 -14.83 7.87
N ALA A 155 6.52 -15.26 6.79
CA ALA A 155 5.09 -15.03 6.60
C ALA A 155 4.27 -15.64 7.73
N LYS A 156 4.53 -16.89 8.12
CA LYS A 156 3.83 -17.57 9.21
C LYS A 156 4.02 -16.87 10.55
N GLU A 157 5.25 -16.50 10.88
CA GLU A 157 5.58 -15.85 12.16
C GLU A 157 4.94 -14.45 12.26
N GLN A 158 5.05 -13.66 11.20
CA GLN A 158 4.52 -12.31 11.20
C GLN A 158 2.99 -12.27 11.18
N LEU A 159 2.33 -13.14 10.38
CA LEU A 159 0.87 -13.24 10.40
C LEU A 159 0.35 -13.69 11.75
N ALA A 160 0.97 -14.70 12.37
CA ALA A 160 0.60 -15.16 13.70
C ALA A 160 0.68 -14.00 14.71
N HIS A 161 1.76 -13.23 14.67
CA HIS A 161 1.94 -12.08 15.57
C HIS A 161 0.94 -10.96 15.30
N LEU A 162 0.77 -10.54 14.05
CA LEU A 162 -0.14 -9.44 13.68
C LEU A 162 -1.61 -9.77 13.97
N ASN A 163 -2.01 -11.03 13.77
CA ASN A 163 -3.38 -11.45 14.07
C ASN A 163 -3.70 -11.47 15.58
N THR A 164 -2.68 -11.59 16.45
CA THR A 164 -2.89 -11.46 17.90
C THR A 164 -3.09 -10.01 18.35
N ILE A 165 -2.60 -9.03 17.57
CA ILE A 165 -2.61 -7.60 17.94
C ILE A 165 -3.92 -6.91 17.54
N ASP A 166 -4.75 -7.52 16.68
CA ASP A 166 -5.96 -6.92 16.10
C ASP A 166 -5.70 -5.48 15.61
N THR A 167 -4.78 -5.37 14.65
CA THR A 167 -4.34 -4.08 14.08
C THR A 167 -5.49 -3.31 13.44
N GLU A 168 -6.48 -4.00 12.86
CA GLU A 168 -7.67 -3.38 12.27
C GLU A 168 -8.53 -2.69 13.33
N LYS A 169 -8.67 -3.31 14.51
CA LYS A 169 -9.43 -2.73 15.64
C LYS A 169 -8.73 -1.50 16.21
N LYS A 170 -7.40 -1.55 16.36
CA LYS A 170 -6.62 -0.39 16.82
C LYS A 170 -6.71 0.77 15.85
N PHE A 171 -6.66 0.51 14.55
CA PHE A 171 -6.80 1.53 13.52
C PHE A 171 -8.19 2.17 13.54
N ARG A 172 -9.27 1.38 13.71
CA ARG A 172 -10.64 1.89 13.85
C ARG A 172 -10.82 2.74 15.11
N ILE A 173 -10.22 2.34 16.24
CA ILE A 173 -10.28 3.11 17.49
C ILE A 173 -9.58 4.47 17.34
N LEU A 174 -8.46 4.56 16.63
CA LEU A 174 -7.78 5.82 16.35
C LEU A 174 -8.64 6.77 15.51
N THR A 175 -9.28 6.25 14.45
CA THR A 175 -10.18 7.04 13.60
C THR A 175 -11.48 7.48 14.32
N ASP A 176 -11.96 6.71 15.29
CA ASP A 176 -13.13 7.06 16.09
C ASP A 176 -12.80 8.06 17.20
N ASN A 177 -11.60 8.02 17.77
CA ASN A 177 -11.14 9.02 18.75
C ASN A 177 -10.89 10.39 18.12
N ASP A 178 -10.41 10.44 16.87
CA ASP A 178 -10.26 11.71 16.15
C ASP A 178 -11.62 12.40 15.90
N LYS A 179 -12.73 11.65 15.87
CA LYS A 179 -14.10 12.18 15.77
C LYS A 179 -14.66 12.73 17.11
N GLN A 180 -14.06 12.40 18.24
CA GLN A 180 -14.49 12.90 19.55
C GLN A 180 -13.75 14.16 20.01
N LEU A 181 -12.74 14.60 19.26
CA LEU A 181 -11.92 15.80 19.52
C LEU A 181 -12.40 17.03 18.72
N GLU A 182 -13.51 16.92 17.99
CA GLU A 182 -14.25 18.02 17.35
C GLU A 182 -15.53 18.34 18.15
#